data_411694b9db0e3c00e00da3fd3881878d
#
_entry.id   411694b9db0e3c00e00da3fd3881878d
#
_cell.length_a   1.000
_cell.length_b   1.000
_cell.length_c   1.000
_cell.angle_alpha   90.00
_cell.angle_beta   90.00
_cell.angle_gamma   90.00
#
_symmetry.space_group_name_H-M   'P 1'
#
loop_
_entity.id
_entity.type
_entity.pdbx_description
1 polymer ?
#
loop_
_entity_poly.entity_id
_entity_poly.type
_entity_poly.pdbx_seq_one_letter_code
_entity_poly.pdbx_strand_id
1 'polypeptide(L)'
;KNGKLLTISPYIEDKKFIANNTKQITRLFNAECDNVMNKVTIKNIDTSRNKITRSFNSLNKIFETDGIQLNQNWLQIKLDQLNTLYLYEMKKNNEKDIQKAIKEQMVEEEKVRREIEKQKQKLEKDQKQFNNEVTRMMKYLQKTSNEAEKELYMDKIRELEEKIKKLEEEKQVVLDREMNARAGFVYIISN
;
A
#
# COMPACT_ATOMS: atom_id res chain seq x y z
N LYS A 1 10.58 -22.67 -39.42
CA LYS A 1 9.85 -21.88 -38.41
C LYS A 1 10.08 -20.34 -38.51
N ASN A 2 11.14 -19.88 -39.16
CA ASN A 2 11.47 -18.45 -39.23
C ASN A 2 10.73 -17.67 -40.34
N GLY A 3 10.09 -18.34 -41.30
CA GLY A 3 9.40 -17.72 -42.45
C GLY A 3 8.18 -16.84 -42.10
N LYS A 4 7.73 -16.81 -40.82
CA LYS A 4 6.65 -15.93 -40.33
C LYS A 4 7.16 -14.64 -39.69
N LEU A 5 8.44 -14.53 -39.37
CA LEU A 5 9.03 -13.40 -38.64
C LEU A 5 9.97 -12.55 -39.50
N LEU A 6 10.46 -13.11 -40.61
CA LEU A 6 11.38 -12.48 -41.55
C LEU A 6 10.86 -12.63 -42.97
N THR A 7 11.09 -11.62 -43.77
CA THR A 7 10.90 -11.63 -45.24
C THR A 7 12.28 -11.65 -45.88
N ILE A 8 12.52 -12.61 -46.79
CA ILE A 8 13.78 -12.75 -47.52
C ILE A 8 13.50 -12.57 -49.00
N SER A 9 14.30 -11.74 -49.64
CA SER A 9 14.20 -11.51 -51.07
C SER A 9 14.46 -12.80 -51.88
N PRO A 10 13.61 -13.16 -52.84
CA PRO A 10 13.77 -14.38 -53.63
C PRO A 10 14.99 -14.33 -54.59
N TYR A 11 15.63 -13.18 -54.75
CA TYR A 11 16.78 -12.97 -55.66
C TYR A 11 18.12 -13.28 -55.04
N ILE A 12 18.15 -13.67 -53.75
CA ILE A 12 19.40 -13.99 -53.03
C ILE A 12 19.55 -15.50 -52.99
N GLU A 13 20.58 -16.04 -53.66
CA GLU A 13 20.80 -17.48 -53.74
C GLU A 13 21.81 -18.00 -52.70
N ASP A 14 22.67 -17.14 -52.12
CA ASP A 14 23.68 -17.55 -51.16
C ASP A 14 23.06 -17.89 -49.77
N LYS A 15 22.86 -19.16 -49.54
CA LYS A 15 22.28 -19.67 -48.29
C LYS A 15 23.10 -19.29 -47.05
N LYS A 16 24.43 -19.19 -47.17
CA LYS A 16 25.30 -18.86 -46.01
C LYS A 16 25.19 -17.38 -45.70
N PHE A 17 25.11 -16.52 -46.69
CA PHE A 17 24.84 -15.09 -46.54
C PHE A 17 23.49 -14.86 -45.89
N ILE A 18 22.41 -15.48 -46.36
CA ILE A 18 21.08 -15.41 -45.81
C ILE A 18 21.08 -15.85 -44.33
N ALA A 19 21.72 -17.00 -44.03
CA ALA A 19 21.74 -17.51 -42.64
C ALA A 19 22.47 -16.58 -41.67
N ASN A 20 23.58 -15.99 -42.10
CA ASN A 20 24.38 -15.07 -41.31
C ASN A 20 23.63 -13.78 -41.02
N ASN A 21 23.10 -13.12 -42.07
CA ASN A 21 22.37 -11.85 -41.93
C ASN A 21 21.03 -12.02 -41.20
N THR A 22 20.31 -13.11 -41.45
CA THR A 22 19.14 -13.50 -40.64
C THR A 22 19.48 -13.59 -39.16
N LYS A 23 20.60 -14.24 -38.79
CA LYS A 23 21.06 -14.35 -37.43
C LYS A 23 21.45 -13.00 -36.84
N GLN A 24 22.09 -12.14 -37.63
CA GLN A 24 22.50 -10.80 -37.15
C GLN A 24 21.28 -9.89 -36.90
N ILE A 25 20.37 -9.71 -37.82
CA ILE A 25 19.20 -8.86 -37.65
C ILE A 25 18.31 -9.34 -36.52
N THR A 26 18.15 -10.67 -36.39
CA THR A 26 17.41 -11.30 -35.30
C THR A 26 18.02 -10.98 -33.93
N ARG A 27 19.34 -11.11 -33.80
CA ARG A 27 20.04 -10.84 -32.53
C ARG A 27 20.00 -9.36 -32.17
N LEU A 28 20.22 -8.48 -33.14
CA LEU A 28 20.16 -7.03 -32.94
C LEU A 28 18.77 -6.59 -32.48
N PHE A 29 17.72 -6.98 -33.21
CA PHE A 29 16.37 -6.60 -32.84
C PHE A 29 15.97 -7.13 -31.45
N ASN A 30 16.30 -8.38 -31.16
CA ASN A 30 16.02 -8.92 -29.82
C ASN A 30 16.78 -8.16 -28.73
N ALA A 31 18.07 -7.89 -28.92
CA ALA A 31 18.89 -7.18 -27.91
C ALA A 31 18.38 -5.75 -27.65
N GLU A 32 17.97 -5.03 -28.71
CA GLU A 32 17.40 -3.69 -28.56
C GLU A 32 16.04 -3.73 -27.87
N CYS A 33 15.17 -4.69 -28.23
CA CYS A 33 13.88 -4.87 -27.54
C CYS A 33 14.09 -5.25 -26.07
N ASP A 34 14.98 -6.19 -25.77
CA ASP A 34 15.24 -6.62 -24.39
C ASP A 34 15.80 -5.46 -23.52
N ASN A 35 16.69 -4.62 -24.10
CA ASN A 35 17.18 -3.42 -23.41
C ASN A 35 16.08 -2.42 -23.09
N VAL A 36 15.07 -2.28 -23.96
CA VAL A 36 13.88 -1.43 -23.71
C VAL A 36 12.97 -2.08 -22.65
N MET A 37 12.68 -3.37 -22.79
CA MET A 37 11.80 -4.12 -21.91
C MET A 37 12.32 -4.16 -20.46
N ASN A 38 13.63 -4.33 -20.27
CA ASN A 38 14.26 -4.33 -18.95
C ASN A 38 14.16 -2.99 -18.19
N LYS A 39 13.83 -1.90 -18.91
CA LYS A 39 13.72 -0.55 -18.33
C LYS A 39 12.29 -0.01 -18.38
N VAL A 40 11.32 -0.86 -18.69
CA VAL A 40 9.91 -0.42 -18.76
C VAL A 40 9.38 -0.09 -17.37
N THR A 41 8.62 0.98 -17.31
CA THR A 41 7.92 1.46 -16.13
C THR A 41 6.54 1.95 -16.52
N ILE A 42 5.66 2.18 -15.55
CA ILE A 42 4.33 2.76 -15.78
C ILE A 42 4.41 4.10 -16.52
N LYS A 43 5.47 4.90 -16.28
CA LYS A 43 5.62 6.25 -16.82
C LYS A 43 6.19 6.32 -18.24
N ASN A 44 6.86 5.26 -18.70
CA ASN A 44 7.63 5.30 -19.95
C ASN A 44 7.13 4.34 -21.04
N ILE A 45 5.94 3.77 -20.90
CA ILE A 45 5.42 2.77 -21.83
C ILE A 45 5.36 3.27 -23.28
N ASP A 46 4.87 4.48 -23.52
CA ASP A 46 4.74 5.02 -24.89
C ASP A 46 6.12 5.34 -25.51
N THR A 47 7.04 5.85 -24.69
CA THR A 47 8.44 6.02 -25.12
C THR A 47 9.09 4.67 -25.46
N SER A 48 8.78 3.63 -24.70
CA SER A 48 9.28 2.28 -24.92
C SER A 48 8.71 1.66 -26.20
N ARG A 49 7.41 1.82 -26.48
CA ARG A 49 6.79 1.43 -27.75
C ARG A 49 7.46 2.10 -28.94
N ASN A 50 7.66 3.42 -28.85
CA ASN A 50 8.30 4.21 -29.90
C ASN A 50 9.75 3.76 -30.14
N LYS A 51 10.50 3.38 -29.10
CA LYS A 51 11.87 2.87 -29.24
C LYS A 51 11.89 1.55 -30.01
N ILE A 52 11.01 0.59 -29.65
CA ILE A 52 10.91 -0.71 -30.34
C ILE A 52 10.53 -0.50 -31.81
N THR A 53 9.56 0.36 -32.10
CA THR A 53 9.14 0.67 -33.47
C THR A 53 10.25 1.34 -34.29
N ARG A 54 11.01 2.26 -33.68
CA ARG A 54 12.17 2.90 -34.33
C ARG A 54 13.27 1.91 -34.63
N SER A 55 13.58 1.00 -33.67
CA SER A 55 14.55 -0.08 -33.88
C SER A 55 14.16 -0.98 -35.04
N PHE A 56 12.90 -1.41 -35.09
CA PHE A 56 12.34 -2.18 -36.19
C PHE A 56 12.54 -1.49 -37.55
N ASN A 57 12.17 -0.22 -37.67
CA ASN A 57 12.30 0.54 -38.92
C ASN A 57 13.77 0.77 -39.28
N SER A 58 14.63 1.08 -38.33
CA SER A 58 16.06 1.30 -38.54
C SER A 58 16.76 0.03 -39.05
N LEU A 59 16.50 -1.12 -38.41
CA LEU A 59 17.08 -2.38 -38.83
C LEU A 59 16.58 -2.81 -40.22
N ASN A 60 15.29 -2.65 -40.49
CA ASN A 60 14.77 -2.93 -41.83
C ASN A 60 15.43 -2.07 -42.91
N LYS A 61 15.73 -0.79 -42.63
CA LYS A 61 16.45 0.09 -43.53
C LYS A 61 17.91 -0.33 -43.73
N ILE A 62 18.60 -0.74 -42.65
CA ILE A 62 20.00 -1.19 -42.74
C ILE A 62 20.14 -2.46 -43.56
N PHE A 63 19.26 -3.44 -43.34
CA PHE A 63 19.30 -4.75 -44.01
C PHE A 63 18.52 -4.82 -45.32
N GLU A 64 17.98 -3.67 -45.78
CA GLU A 64 17.25 -3.58 -47.06
C GLU A 64 18.13 -3.99 -48.24
N THR A 65 19.41 -3.55 -48.27
CA THR A 65 20.39 -3.92 -49.29
C THR A 65 20.74 -5.40 -49.28
N ASP A 66 20.62 -6.04 -48.10
CA ASP A 66 20.85 -7.49 -47.92
C ASP A 66 19.59 -8.31 -48.25
N GLY A 67 18.49 -7.65 -48.65
CA GLY A 67 17.22 -8.30 -49.00
C GLY A 67 16.58 -9.09 -47.86
N ILE A 68 16.87 -8.74 -46.62
CA ILE A 68 16.31 -9.38 -45.44
C ILE A 68 15.62 -8.33 -44.57
N GLN A 69 14.38 -8.57 -44.22
CA GLN A 69 13.59 -7.63 -43.44
C GLN A 69 12.85 -8.34 -42.31
N LEU A 70 12.69 -7.65 -41.18
CA LEU A 70 11.80 -8.04 -40.09
C LEU A 70 10.35 -7.89 -40.55
N ASN A 71 9.51 -8.88 -40.24
CA ASN A 71 8.09 -8.85 -40.58
C ASN A 71 7.31 -8.10 -39.46
N GLN A 72 6.21 -7.45 -39.86
CA GLN A 72 5.31 -6.75 -38.91
C GLN A 72 4.79 -7.65 -37.80
N ASN A 73 4.60 -8.94 -38.08
CA ASN A 73 4.21 -9.90 -37.04
C ASN A 73 5.23 -9.97 -35.89
N TRP A 74 6.52 -9.82 -36.19
CA TRP A 74 7.54 -9.81 -35.13
C TRP A 74 7.51 -8.53 -34.31
N LEU A 75 7.32 -7.37 -34.95
CA LEU A 75 7.09 -6.12 -34.23
C LEU A 75 5.90 -6.27 -33.28
N GLN A 76 4.76 -6.81 -33.76
CA GLN A 76 3.56 -6.99 -32.94
C GLN A 76 3.83 -7.88 -31.74
N ILE A 77 4.52 -9.03 -31.92
CA ILE A 77 4.90 -9.91 -30.81
C ILE A 77 5.73 -9.17 -29.75
N LYS A 78 6.68 -8.32 -30.17
CA LYS A 78 7.51 -7.54 -29.24
C LYS A 78 6.70 -6.46 -28.52
N LEU A 79 5.76 -5.82 -29.18
CA LEU A 79 4.86 -4.86 -28.55
C LEU A 79 3.90 -5.53 -27.56
N ASP A 80 3.43 -6.73 -27.85
CA ASP A 80 2.57 -7.51 -26.94
C ASP A 80 3.36 -7.98 -25.71
N GLN A 81 4.62 -8.39 -25.89
CA GLN A 81 5.53 -8.69 -24.77
C GLN A 81 5.73 -7.45 -23.89
N LEU A 82 5.98 -6.29 -24.47
CA LEU A 82 6.11 -5.02 -23.74
C LEU A 82 4.83 -4.68 -22.97
N ASN A 83 3.66 -4.84 -23.59
CA ASN A 83 2.37 -4.60 -22.92
C ASN A 83 2.16 -5.54 -21.73
N THR A 84 2.54 -6.80 -21.85
CA THR A 84 2.45 -7.78 -20.77
C THR A 84 3.33 -7.37 -19.58
N LEU A 85 4.57 -6.92 -19.84
CA LEU A 85 5.47 -6.42 -18.80
C LEU A 85 4.93 -5.14 -18.14
N TYR A 86 4.34 -4.26 -18.93
CA TYR A 86 3.70 -3.04 -18.41
C TYR A 86 2.54 -3.36 -17.45
N LEU A 87 1.66 -4.29 -17.83
CA LEU A 87 0.56 -4.73 -16.98
C LEU A 87 1.07 -5.36 -15.67
N TYR A 88 2.15 -6.14 -15.76
CA TYR A 88 2.81 -6.69 -14.58
C TYR A 88 3.35 -5.59 -13.64
N GLU A 89 4.04 -4.58 -14.18
CA GLU A 89 4.55 -3.46 -13.37
C GLU A 89 3.41 -2.62 -12.77
N MET A 90 2.30 -2.42 -13.49
CA MET A 90 1.10 -1.78 -12.94
C MET A 90 0.53 -2.56 -11.75
N LYS A 91 0.36 -3.88 -11.91
CA LYS A 91 -0.17 -4.72 -10.84
C LYS A 91 0.74 -4.69 -9.61
N LYS A 92 2.03 -4.82 -9.81
CA LYS A 92 3.04 -4.75 -8.74
C LYS A 92 3.05 -3.39 -8.01
N ASN A 93 2.84 -2.29 -8.73
CA ASN A 93 2.74 -0.97 -8.12
C ASN A 93 1.45 -0.82 -7.30
N ASN A 94 0.31 -1.26 -7.84
CA ASN A 94 -0.95 -1.25 -7.12
C ASN A 94 -0.88 -2.08 -5.82
N GLU A 95 -0.25 -3.25 -5.86
CA GLU A 95 -0.02 -4.08 -4.67
C GLU A 95 0.81 -3.35 -3.61
N LYS A 96 1.86 -2.63 -4.02
CA LYS A 96 2.67 -1.82 -3.10
C LYS A 96 1.88 -0.67 -2.47
N ASP A 97 1.05 0.00 -3.27
CA ASP A 97 0.23 1.12 -2.78
C ASP A 97 -0.83 0.62 -1.78
N ILE A 98 -1.45 -0.53 -2.04
CA ILE A 98 -2.38 -1.19 -1.12
C ILE A 98 -1.66 -1.58 0.18
N GLN A 99 -0.48 -2.21 0.09
CA GLN A 99 0.30 -2.58 1.28
C GLN A 99 0.71 -1.36 2.11
N LYS A 100 1.06 -0.25 1.44
CA LYS A 100 1.40 1.01 2.12
C LYS A 100 0.19 1.57 2.84
N ALA A 101 -0.97 1.62 2.19
CA ALA A 101 -2.22 2.09 2.79
C ALA A 101 -2.62 1.25 4.01
N ILE A 102 -2.54 -0.08 3.91
CA ILE A 102 -2.80 -1.00 5.04
C ILE A 102 -1.85 -0.71 6.20
N LYS A 103 -0.55 -0.53 5.93
CA LYS A 103 0.45 -0.24 6.97
C LYS A 103 0.19 1.10 7.66
N GLU A 104 -0.14 2.14 6.90
CA GLU A 104 -0.49 3.46 7.45
C GLU A 104 -1.73 3.37 8.34
N GLN A 105 -2.74 2.63 7.90
CA GLN A 105 -3.95 2.40 8.67
C GLN A 105 -3.68 1.64 9.97
N MET A 106 -2.88 0.55 9.93
CA MET A 106 -2.49 -0.19 11.14
C MET A 106 -1.74 0.69 12.16
N VAL A 107 -0.88 1.59 11.67
CA VAL A 107 -0.16 2.53 12.56
C VAL A 107 -1.13 3.52 13.21
N GLU A 108 -2.13 4.01 12.48
CA GLU A 108 -3.12 4.93 13.02
C GLU A 108 -4.03 4.26 14.05
N GLU A 109 -4.49 3.03 13.77
CA GLU A 109 -5.26 2.22 14.72
C GLU A 109 -4.49 1.96 16.01
N GLU A 110 -3.20 1.64 15.91
CA GLU A 110 -2.34 1.43 17.06
C GLU A 110 -2.18 2.70 17.91
N LYS A 111 -2.09 3.87 17.29
CA LYS A 111 -2.05 5.15 18.02
C LYS A 111 -3.35 5.39 18.78
N VAL A 112 -4.50 5.23 18.12
CA VAL A 112 -5.83 5.39 18.73
C VAL A 112 -5.98 4.41 19.90
N ARG A 113 -5.57 3.15 19.73
CA ARG A 113 -5.62 2.14 20.79
C ARG A 113 -4.77 2.53 21.99
N ARG A 114 -3.55 3.01 21.77
CA ARG A 114 -2.66 3.48 22.86
C ARG A 114 -3.22 4.70 23.58
N GLU A 115 -3.88 5.59 22.87
CA GLU A 115 -4.53 6.76 23.47
C GLU A 115 -5.71 6.37 24.35
N ILE A 116 -6.59 5.48 23.88
CA ILE A 116 -7.70 4.93 24.66
C ILE A 116 -7.19 4.25 25.93
N GLU A 117 -6.14 3.44 25.82
CA GLU A 117 -5.55 2.75 26.98
C GLU A 117 -4.99 3.74 28.01
N LYS A 118 -4.31 4.79 27.58
CA LYS A 118 -3.84 5.86 28.47
C LYS A 118 -4.99 6.59 29.17
N GLN A 119 -6.07 6.86 28.46
CA GLN A 119 -7.27 7.50 29.03
C GLN A 119 -7.93 6.61 30.09
N LYS A 120 -8.07 5.31 29.81
CA LYS A 120 -8.57 4.33 30.77
C LYS A 120 -7.74 4.28 32.06
N GLN A 121 -6.43 4.16 31.91
CA GLN A 121 -5.51 4.11 33.06
C GLN A 121 -5.58 5.38 33.90
N LYS A 122 -5.76 6.55 33.28
CA LYS A 122 -5.94 7.82 33.99
C LYS A 122 -7.25 7.82 34.77
N LEU A 123 -8.37 7.49 34.11
CA LEU A 123 -9.70 7.46 34.74
C LEU A 123 -9.74 6.45 35.91
N GLU A 124 -9.10 5.29 35.80
CA GLU A 124 -9.00 4.31 36.88
C GLU A 124 -8.19 4.84 38.07
N LYS A 125 -7.10 5.55 37.81
CA LYS A 125 -6.31 6.19 38.88
C LYS A 125 -7.11 7.27 39.61
N ASP A 126 -7.77 8.13 38.87
CA ASP A 126 -8.57 9.24 39.41
C ASP A 126 -9.75 8.69 40.22
N GLN A 127 -10.44 7.67 39.73
CA GLN A 127 -11.52 6.98 40.43
C GLN A 127 -11.03 6.35 41.75
N LYS A 128 -9.88 5.67 41.71
CA LYS A 128 -9.28 5.09 42.89
C LYS A 128 -8.87 6.14 43.91
N GLN A 129 -8.34 7.28 43.45
CA GLN A 129 -7.99 8.38 44.35
C GLN A 129 -9.22 8.97 45.02
N PHE A 130 -10.28 9.29 44.29
CA PHE A 130 -11.50 9.86 44.85
C PHE A 130 -12.20 8.88 45.81
N ASN A 131 -12.26 7.60 45.49
CA ASN A 131 -12.79 6.59 46.40
C ASN A 131 -11.99 6.51 47.73
N ASN A 132 -10.65 6.63 47.68
CA ASN A 132 -9.82 6.68 48.85
C ASN A 132 -10.06 7.95 49.68
N GLU A 133 -10.28 9.10 49.02
CA GLU A 133 -10.61 10.36 49.71
C GLU A 133 -11.97 10.29 50.37
N VAL A 134 -13.00 9.76 49.70
CA VAL A 134 -14.32 9.52 50.31
C VAL A 134 -14.18 8.65 51.54
N THR A 135 -13.44 7.53 51.46
CA THR A 135 -13.20 6.64 52.59
C THR A 135 -12.53 7.35 53.76
N ARG A 136 -11.58 8.25 53.50
CA ARG A 136 -10.93 9.06 54.55
C ARG A 136 -11.90 10.05 55.16
N MET A 137 -12.70 10.75 54.38
CA MET A 137 -13.69 11.71 54.88
C MET A 137 -14.75 11.03 55.71
N MET A 138 -15.21 9.85 55.31
CA MET A 138 -16.14 9.03 56.12
C MET A 138 -15.55 8.63 57.50
N LYS A 139 -14.25 8.26 57.53
CA LYS A 139 -13.57 7.96 58.80
C LYS A 139 -13.44 9.19 59.72
N TYR A 140 -13.20 10.38 59.15
CA TYR A 140 -13.18 11.63 59.93
C TYR A 140 -14.58 11.99 60.43
N LEU A 141 -15.60 11.87 59.61
CA LEU A 141 -17.00 12.08 59.98
C LEU A 141 -17.42 11.21 61.19
N GLN A 142 -16.95 9.96 61.23
CA GLN A 142 -17.26 9.04 62.35
C GLN A 142 -16.54 9.39 63.64
N LYS A 143 -15.39 10.06 63.58
CA LYS A 143 -14.54 10.39 64.73
C LYS A 143 -14.83 11.76 65.36
N THR A 144 -15.38 12.67 64.58
CA THR A 144 -15.61 14.05 65.05
C THR A 144 -16.95 14.16 65.82
N SER A 145 -16.92 14.90 66.91
CA SER A 145 -18.13 15.25 67.73
C SER A 145 -18.64 16.65 67.44
N ASN A 146 -17.93 17.44 66.61
CA ASN A 146 -18.28 18.80 66.28
C ASN A 146 -19.24 18.85 65.10
N GLU A 147 -20.43 19.44 65.26
CA GLU A 147 -21.48 19.52 64.21
C GLU A 147 -21.02 20.30 62.97
N ALA A 148 -20.30 21.42 63.14
CA ALA A 148 -19.79 22.21 62.02
C ALA A 148 -18.76 21.44 61.19
N GLU A 149 -17.92 20.61 61.83
CA GLU A 149 -16.97 19.75 61.09
C GLU A 149 -17.68 18.58 60.38
N LYS A 150 -18.74 18.04 60.97
CA LYS A 150 -19.53 16.99 60.32
C LYS A 150 -20.18 17.51 59.01
N GLU A 151 -20.74 18.70 59.04
CA GLU A 151 -21.36 19.33 57.87
C GLU A 151 -20.33 19.55 56.78
N LEU A 152 -19.13 20.05 57.13
CA LEU A 152 -18.04 20.24 56.20
C LEU A 152 -17.58 18.91 55.54
N TYR A 153 -17.49 17.82 56.35
CA TYR A 153 -17.12 16.50 55.82
C TYR A 153 -18.22 15.91 54.90
N MET A 154 -19.50 16.13 55.23
CA MET A 154 -20.62 15.70 54.41
C MET A 154 -20.65 16.41 53.06
N ASP A 155 -20.45 17.69 53.04
CA ASP A 155 -20.41 18.47 51.79
C ASP A 155 -19.24 18.03 50.90
N LYS A 156 -18.08 17.77 51.53
CA LYS A 156 -16.92 17.28 50.79
C LYS A 156 -17.11 15.89 50.21
N ILE A 157 -17.84 15.04 50.92
CA ILE A 157 -18.21 13.67 50.42
C ILE A 157 -19.16 13.83 49.21
N ARG A 158 -20.15 14.70 49.27
CA ARG A 158 -21.07 14.98 48.14
C ARG A 158 -20.32 15.47 46.89
N GLU A 159 -19.40 16.43 47.05
CA GLU A 159 -18.55 16.89 45.94
C GLU A 159 -17.72 15.77 45.29
N LEU A 160 -17.15 14.86 46.11
CA LEU A 160 -16.37 13.74 45.63
C LEU A 160 -17.25 12.69 44.93
N GLU A 161 -18.44 12.42 45.45
CA GLU A 161 -19.42 11.51 44.80
C GLU A 161 -19.89 12.04 43.44
N GLU A 162 -20.12 13.36 43.32
CA GLU A 162 -20.43 13.98 42.01
C GLU A 162 -19.27 13.84 41.03
N LYS A 163 -18.02 13.99 41.49
CA LYS A 163 -16.84 13.79 40.66
C LYS A 163 -16.71 12.33 40.22
N ILE A 164 -16.96 11.38 41.10
CA ILE A 164 -16.95 9.95 40.77
C ILE A 164 -18.00 9.65 39.70
N LYS A 165 -19.22 10.18 39.85
CA LYS A 165 -20.29 10.00 38.86
C LYS A 165 -19.90 10.53 37.49
N LYS A 166 -19.28 11.71 37.40
CA LYS A 166 -18.76 12.26 36.15
C LYS A 166 -17.68 11.39 35.53
N LEU A 167 -16.77 10.85 36.35
CA LEU A 167 -15.74 9.90 35.88
C LEU A 167 -16.34 8.60 35.34
N GLU A 168 -17.42 8.12 35.88
CA GLU A 168 -18.14 6.93 35.40
C GLU A 168 -18.79 7.20 34.04
N GLU A 169 -19.36 8.38 33.84
CA GLU A 169 -19.89 8.83 32.54
C GLU A 169 -18.77 8.94 31.51
N GLU A 170 -17.64 9.57 31.84
CA GLU A 170 -16.46 9.65 30.97
C GLU A 170 -15.89 8.26 30.65
N LYS A 171 -15.86 7.36 31.60
CA LYS A 171 -15.40 5.97 31.41
C LYS A 171 -16.29 5.21 30.43
N GLN A 172 -17.61 5.43 30.49
CA GLN A 172 -18.52 4.82 29.52
C GLN A 172 -18.27 5.34 28.10
N VAL A 173 -18.04 6.65 27.92
CA VAL A 173 -17.70 7.24 26.61
C VAL A 173 -16.41 6.66 26.04
N VAL A 174 -15.39 6.43 26.89
CA VAL A 174 -14.12 5.81 26.46
C VAL A 174 -14.32 4.34 26.06
N LEU A 175 -15.16 3.60 26.77
CA LEU A 175 -15.50 2.21 26.44
C LEU A 175 -16.28 2.13 25.11
N ASP A 176 -17.24 3.01 24.89
CA ASP A 176 -18.00 3.07 23.64
C ASP A 176 -17.07 3.43 22.45
N ARG A 177 -16.12 4.33 22.67
CA ARG A 177 -15.09 4.66 21.66
C ARG A 177 -14.20 3.46 21.35
N GLU A 178 -13.82 2.67 22.34
CA GLU A 178 -13.06 1.43 22.14
C GLU A 178 -13.86 0.39 21.34
N MET A 179 -15.14 0.21 21.66
CA MET A 179 -16.01 -0.73 20.93
C MET A 179 -16.17 -0.31 19.47
N ASN A 180 -16.34 0.98 19.20
CA ASN A 180 -16.43 1.51 17.84
C ASN A 180 -15.09 1.41 17.09
N ALA A 181 -13.96 1.54 17.75
CA ALA A 181 -12.64 1.34 17.14
C ALA A 181 -12.34 -0.14 16.82
N ARG A 182 -13.02 -1.09 17.47
CA ARG A 182 -12.95 -2.53 17.18
C ARG A 182 -13.94 -3.00 16.13
N ALA A 183 -14.90 -2.17 15.70
CA ALA A 183 -15.87 -2.51 14.67
C ALA A 183 -15.15 -2.74 13.34
N GLY A 184 -15.00 -4.02 13.03
CA GLY A 184 -14.05 -4.62 12.13
C GLY A 184 -14.09 -4.15 10.70
N PHE A 185 -12.93 -4.21 10.07
CA PHE A 185 -12.77 -4.19 8.63
C PHE A 185 -13.25 -5.52 8.04
N VAL A 186 -14.25 -5.47 7.19
CA VAL A 186 -14.63 -6.60 6.34
C VAL A 186 -13.66 -6.61 5.15
N TYR A 187 -12.68 -7.51 5.16
CA TYR A 187 -11.83 -7.74 4.01
C TYR A 187 -12.63 -8.51 2.96
N ILE A 188 -13.00 -7.84 1.87
CA ILE A 188 -13.49 -8.52 0.67
C ILE A 188 -12.27 -9.03 -0.08
N ILE A 189 -11.94 -10.30 0.10
CA ILE A 189 -10.97 -10.99 -0.74
C ILE A 189 -11.71 -11.37 -2.03
N SER A 190 -11.53 -10.57 -3.09
CA SER A 190 -11.95 -11.00 -4.43
C SER A 190 -10.85 -11.90 -5.00
N ASN A 191 -11.19 -13.14 -5.25
CA ASN A 191 -10.40 -14.09 -6.05
C ASN A 191 -10.34 -13.68 -7.52
#